data_8c84beb2f6756aed2052733350340ce3
#
_entry.id   8c84beb2f6756aed2052733350340ce3
#
_cell.length_a   1.000
_cell.length_b   1.000
_cell.length_c   1.000
_cell.angle_alpha   90.00
_cell.angle_beta   90.00
_cell.angle_gamma   90.00
#
_symmetry.space_group_name_H-M   'P 1'
#
loop_
_entity.id
_entity.type
_entity.pdbx_description
1 polymer ?
#
loop_
_entity_poly.entity_id
_entity_poly.type
_entity_poly.pdbx_seq_one_letter_code
_entity_poly.pdbx_strand_id
1 'polypeptide(L)'
;MFKLKSIYEERPWLKLYPSGVNANVTFPNKSVGEVFDDTTEKWKNRTAIIFYGNKISFKELREMVDRFATALAALGIRKGDRVALLLLNSPEYIISFYAVVKIGAVVTPISPVYVSSEIKHQLEDSGAESII
;
A
#
# COMPACT_ATOMS: atom_id res chain seq x y z
N MET A 1 45.51 -4.06 4.48
CA MET A 1 44.57 -4.01 3.37
C MET A 1 43.51 -2.95 3.71
N PHE A 2 43.61 -1.74 3.14
CA PHE A 2 42.66 -0.67 3.41
C PHE A 2 41.34 -1.02 2.70
N LYS A 3 40.28 -1.32 3.47
CA LYS A 3 38.93 -1.50 2.95
C LYS A 3 38.37 -0.11 2.64
N LEU A 4 38.33 0.27 1.38
CA LEU A 4 37.62 1.50 0.96
C LEU A 4 36.16 1.36 1.37
N LYS A 5 35.69 2.26 2.21
CA LYS A 5 34.27 2.35 2.54
C LYS A 5 33.49 2.71 1.29
N SER A 6 32.34 2.09 1.08
CA SER A 6 31.47 2.47 -0.02
C SER A 6 30.88 3.86 0.24
N ILE A 7 30.51 4.59 -0.81
CA ILE A 7 29.82 5.88 -0.70
C ILE A 7 28.52 5.78 0.10
N TYR A 8 27.87 4.60 0.09
CA TYR A 8 26.68 4.31 0.89
C TYR A 8 26.97 4.13 2.38
N GLU A 9 28.17 3.66 2.74
CA GLU A 9 28.63 3.59 4.14
C GLU A 9 29.01 4.97 4.66
N GLU A 10 29.63 5.80 3.82
CA GLU A 10 30.04 7.18 4.16
C GLU A 10 28.86 8.15 4.22
N ARG A 11 27.81 7.88 3.46
CA ARG A 11 26.56 8.66 3.42
C ARG A 11 26.79 10.18 3.26
N PRO A 12 27.56 10.64 2.24
CA PRO A 12 27.94 12.04 2.11
C PRO A 12 26.77 13.00 1.94
N TRP A 13 25.62 12.51 1.46
CA TRP A 13 24.38 13.28 1.33
C TRP A 13 23.81 13.79 2.65
N LEU A 14 24.18 13.18 3.80
CA LEU A 14 23.72 13.64 5.11
C LEU A 14 24.19 15.06 5.44
N LYS A 15 25.27 15.50 4.84
CA LYS A 15 25.78 16.89 4.98
C LYS A 15 24.82 17.92 4.38
N LEU A 16 23.92 17.49 3.47
CA LEU A 16 22.95 18.35 2.80
C LEU A 16 21.59 18.37 3.50
N TYR A 17 21.43 17.57 4.56
CA TYR A 17 20.17 17.53 5.27
C TYR A 17 19.99 18.81 6.10
N PRO A 18 18.83 19.46 6.01
CA PRO A 18 18.49 20.58 6.87
C PRO A 18 18.51 20.20 8.37
N SER A 19 18.75 21.16 9.22
CA SER A 19 18.63 20.98 10.67
C SER A 19 17.22 20.49 11.04
N GLY A 20 17.14 19.42 11.86
CA GLY A 20 15.87 18.82 12.25
C GLY A 20 15.39 17.65 11.40
N VAL A 21 16.06 17.34 10.27
CA VAL A 21 15.80 16.13 9.50
C VAL A 21 16.62 14.97 10.05
N ASN A 22 15.95 13.92 10.51
CA ASN A 22 16.62 12.72 11.00
C ASN A 22 17.32 11.96 9.87
N ALA A 23 18.59 11.69 10.07
CA ALA A 23 19.41 10.89 9.14
C ALA A 23 18.97 9.43 9.07
N ASN A 24 18.36 8.93 10.13
CA ASN A 24 17.86 7.57 10.24
C ASN A 24 16.38 7.59 10.63
N VAL A 25 15.60 6.77 9.94
CA VAL A 25 14.18 6.57 10.25
C VAL A 25 14.05 5.19 10.91
N THR A 26 13.41 5.16 12.08
CA THR A 26 13.05 3.89 12.73
C THR A 26 11.68 3.48 12.21
N PHE A 27 11.62 2.33 11.55
CA PHE A 27 10.36 1.76 11.09
C PHE A 27 9.77 0.87 12.19
N PRO A 28 8.45 0.92 12.42
CA PRO A 28 7.81 -0.03 13.30
C PRO A 28 7.93 -1.44 12.72
N ASN A 29 8.15 -2.44 13.59
CA ASN A 29 8.14 -3.85 13.17
C ASN A 29 6.67 -4.34 13.06
N LYS A 30 5.94 -3.79 12.12
CA LYS A 30 4.53 -4.05 11.85
C LYS A 30 4.28 -4.18 10.36
N SER A 31 3.32 -5.01 9.99
CA SER A 31 2.81 -5.07 8.62
C SER A 31 2.07 -3.77 8.24
N VAL A 32 1.90 -3.53 6.95
CA VAL A 32 1.13 -2.38 6.44
C VAL A 32 -0.32 -2.44 6.94
N GLY A 33 -0.90 -3.64 7.04
CA GLY A 33 -2.24 -3.83 7.59
C GLY A 33 -2.35 -3.43 9.07
N GLU A 34 -1.37 -3.82 9.90
CA GLU A 34 -1.33 -3.42 11.32
C GLU A 34 -1.13 -1.91 11.50
N VAL A 35 -0.29 -1.28 10.67
CA VAL A 35 -0.12 0.18 10.69
C VAL A 35 -1.42 0.88 10.29
N PHE A 36 -2.14 0.33 9.32
CA PHE A 36 -3.46 0.84 8.92
C PHE A 36 -4.46 0.72 10.08
N ASP A 37 -4.54 -0.42 10.76
CA ASP A 37 -5.45 -0.62 11.89
C ASP A 37 -5.16 0.34 13.05
N ASP A 38 -3.89 0.52 13.43
CA ASP A 38 -3.47 1.48 14.45
C ASP A 38 -3.85 2.91 14.06
N THR A 39 -3.61 3.28 12.80
CA THR A 39 -3.88 4.63 12.29
C THR A 39 -5.36 4.93 12.28
N THR A 40 -6.17 4.00 11.81
CA THR A 40 -7.63 4.16 11.73
C THR A 40 -8.28 4.20 13.11
N GLU A 41 -7.76 3.47 14.09
CA GLU A 41 -8.23 3.56 15.48
C GLU A 41 -7.83 4.90 16.11
N LYS A 42 -6.57 5.30 15.96
CA LYS A 42 -6.05 6.55 16.54
C LYS A 42 -6.78 7.78 16.01
N TRP A 43 -7.13 7.81 14.74
CA TRP A 43 -7.68 8.97 14.05
C TRP A 43 -9.12 8.79 13.57
N LYS A 44 -9.88 7.84 14.15
CA LYS A 44 -11.19 7.38 13.70
C LYS A 44 -12.18 8.48 13.29
N ASN A 45 -12.18 9.61 14.01
CA ASN A 45 -13.12 10.70 13.76
C ASN A 45 -12.57 11.77 12.79
N ARG A 46 -11.34 11.60 12.28
CA ARG A 46 -10.78 12.52 11.28
C ARG A 46 -11.12 12.05 9.87
N THR A 47 -11.17 13.00 8.95
CA THR A 47 -11.32 12.71 7.51
C THR A 47 -10.06 12.03 7.00
N ALA A 48 -10.22 10.85 6.41
CA ALA A 48 -9.17 10.08 5.75
C ALA A 48 -9.09 10.41 4.26
N ILE A 49 -10.24 10.52 3.58
CA ILE A 49 -10.33 10.74 2.14
C ILE A 49 -11.32 11.89 1.87
N ILE A 50 -10.97 12.74 0.91
CA ILE A 50 -11.89 13.70 0.29
C ILE A 50 -11.89 13.40 -1.20
N PHE A 51 -13.07 13.05 -1.75
CA PHE A 51 -13.21 12.71 -3.15
C PHE A 51 -14.48 13.31 -3.73
N TYR A 52 -14.35 14.18 -4.73
CA TYR A 52 -15.44 14.98 -5.30
C TYR A 52 -16.33 15.66 -4.24
N GLY A 53 -15.71 16.23 -3.19
CA GLY A 53 -16.43 16.92 -2.10
C GLY A 53 -16.97 15.98 -1.00
N ASN A 54 -17.09 14.68 -1.24
CA ASN A 54 -17.47 13.71 -0.24
C ASN A 54 -16.30 13.41 0.70
N LYS A 55 -16.59 13.29 1.99
CA LYS A 55 -15.59 12.98 3.02
C LYS A 55 -15.84 11.59 3.57
N ILE A 56 -14.77 10.83 3.69
CA ILE A 56 -14.75 9.51 4.34
C ILE A 56 -13.85 9.63 5.56
N SER A 57 -14.34 9.31 6.75
CA SER A 57 -13.55 9.27 7.97
C SER A 57 -12.67 8.02 8.00
N PHE A 58 -11.64 8.03 8.88
CA PHE A 58 -10.81 6.82 9.10
C PHE A 58 -11.64 5.64 9.62
N LYS A 59 -12.68 5.89 10.41
CA LYS A 59 -13.60 4.84 10.88
C LYS A 59 -14.36 4.20 9.72
N GLU A 60 -14.99 5.00 8.87
CA GLU A 60 -15.73 4.51 7.70
C GLU A 60 -14.81 3.76 6.74
N LEU A 61 -13.61 4.31 6.49
CA LEU A 61 -12.62 3.66 5.64
C LEU A 61 -12.25 2.28 6.19
N ARG A 62 -12.00 2.14 7.51
CA ARG A 62 -11.72 0.86 8.15
C ARG A 62 -12.85 -0.13 7.95
N GLU A 63 -14.08 0.29 8.20
CA GLU A 63 -15.26 -0.56 8.03
C GLU A 63 -15.43 -1.06 6.60
N MET A 64 -15.15 -0.20 5.59
CA MET A 64 -15.19 -0.59 4.18
C MET A 64 -14.07 -1.59 3.86
N VAL A 65 -12.85 -1.33 4.32
CA VAL A 65 -11.69 -2.22 4.15
C VAL A 65 -11.96 -3.59 4.78
N ASP A 66 -12.48 -3.64 6.01
CA ASP A 66 -12.75 -4.89 6.72
C ASP A 66 -13.81 -5.74 6.02
N ARG A 67 -14.88 -5.10 5.54
CA ARG A 67 -15.92 -5.78 4.74
C ARG A 67 -15.36 -6.33 3.44
N PHE A 68 -14.54 -5.54 2.73
CA PHE A 68 -14.00 -5.96 1.46
C PHE A 68 -12.93 -7.05 1.65
N ALA A 69 -12.08 -6.97 2.67
CA ALA A 69 -11.14 -8.03 3.04
C ALA A 69 -11.85 -9.35 3.32
N THR A 70 -12.98 -9.29 4.06
CA THR A 70 -13.82 -10.46 4.34
C THR A 70 -14.39 -11.06 3.05
N ALA A 71 -14.87 -10.22 2.12
CA ALA A 71 -15.39 -10.68 0.84
C ALA A 71 -14.30 -11.34 -0.02
N LEU A 72 -13.11 -10.75 -0.10
CA LEU A 72 -11.96 -11.31 -0.82
C LEU A 72 -11.56 -12.68 -0.24
N ALA A 73 -11.49 -12.79 1.09
CA ALA A 73 -11.19 -14.05 1.75
C ALA A 73 -12.26 -15.13 1.46
N ALA A 74 -13.54 -14.73 1.41
CA ALA A 74 -14.65 -15.64 1.05
C ALA A 74 -14.58 -16.09 -0.42
N LEU A 75 -14.02 -15.27 -1.31
CA LEU A 75 -13.74 -15.62 -2.71
C LEU A 75 -12.51 -16.51 -2.87
N GLY A 76 -11.80 -16.81 -1.79
CA GLY A 76 -10.65 -17.71 -1.78
C GLY A 76 -9.28 -17.03 -1.82
N ILE A 77 -9.20 -15.69 -1.82
CA ILE A 77 -7.92 -14.97 -1.76
C ILE A 77 -7.26 -15.19 -0.40
N ARG A 78 -5.99 -15.54 -0.40
CA ARG A 78 -5.23 -15.93 0.79
C ARG A 78 -3.90 -15.18 0.88
N LYS A 79 -3.26 -15.30 2.03
CA LYS A 79 -1.91 -14.79 2.25
C LYS A 79 -0.94 -15.33 1.18
N GLY A 80 -0.23 -14.40 0.53
CA GLY A 80 0.75 -14.70 -0.51
C GLY A 80 0.19 -14.66 -1.93
N ASP A 81 -1.14 -14.69 -2.12
CA ASP A 81 -1.74 -14.54 -3.44
C ASP A 81 -1.45 -13.15 -4.00
N ARG A 82 -1.32 -13.06 -5.31
CA ARG A 82 -1.07 -11.79 -6.00
C ARG A 82 -2.35 -11.28 -6.63
N VAL A 83 -2.75 -10.08 -6.23
CA VAL A 83 -3.99 -9.43 -6.68
C VAL A 83 -3.65 -8.15 -7.42
N ALA A 84 -4.01 -8.10 -8.69
CA ALA A 84 -3.86 -6.91 -9.51
C ALA A 84 -4.96 -5.88 -9.20
N LEU A 85 -4.57 -4.62 -9.07
CA LEU A 85 -5.50 -3.50 -8.94
C LEU A 85 -5.47 -2.67 -10.23
N LEU A 86 -6.51 -2.78 -11.05
CA LEU A 86 -6.72 -2.02 -12.28
C LEU A 86 -7.80 -0.95 -12.03
N LEU A 87 -7.51 -0.03 -11.14
CA LEU A 87 -8.43 0.98 -10.66
C LEU A 87 -7.86 2.38 -10.84
N LEU A 88 -8.73 3.36 -11.09
CA LEU A 88 -8.39 4.78 -11.05
C LEU A 88 -8.07 5.23 -9.62
N ASN A 89 -7.44 6.41 -9.49
CA ASN A 89 -7.22 7.05 -8.20
C ASN A 89 -8.57 7.46 -7.58
N SER A 90 -9.11 6.61 -6.74
CA SER A 90 -10.43 6.72 -6.13
C SER A 90 -10.44 6.11 -4.72
N PRO A 91 -11.49 6.31 -3.93
CA PRO A 91 -11.65 5.64 -2.64
C PRO A 91 -11.60 4.10 -2.77
N GLU A 92 -12.15 3.55 -3.85
CA GLU A 92 -12.18 2.11 -4.14
C GLU A 92 -10.76 1.55 -4.27
N TYR A 93 -9.84 2.30 -4.88
CA TYR A 93 -8.42 1.90 -4.95
C TYR A 93 -7.83 1.75 -3.54
N ILE A 94 -8.04 2.74 -2.67
CA ILE A 94 -7.53 2.74 -1.29
C ILE A 94 -8.13 1.59 -0.49
N ILE A 95 -9.44 1.38 -0.62
CA ILE A 95 -10.16 0.29 0.05
C ILE A 95 -9.61 -1.06 -0.41
N SER A 96 -9.47 -1.25 -1.72
CA SER A 96 -8.96 -2.50 -2.31
C SER A 96 -7.52 -2.77 -1.88
N PHE A 97 -6.66 -1.75 -1.92
CA PHE A 97 -5.26 -1.87 -1.50
C PHE A 97 -5.15 -2.37 -0.06
N TYR A 98 -5.81 -1.68 0.88
CA TYR A 98 -5.73 -2.08 2.29
C TYR A 98 -6.45 -3.40 2.57
N ALA A 99 -7.53 -3.73 1.86
CA ALA A 99 -8.19 -5.02 2.00
C ALA A 99 -7.26 -6.18 1.60
N VAL A 100 -6.57 -6.06 0.46
CA VAL A 100 -5.62 -7.07 -0.03
C VAL A 100 -4.44 -7.23 0.93
N VAL A 101 -3.80 -6.13 1.36
CA VAL A 101 -2.66 -6.25 2.29
C VAL A 101 -3.07 -6.73 3.67
N LYS A 102 -4.29 -6.46 4.10
CA LYS A 102 -4.82 -6.90 5.42
C LYS A 102 -4.99 -8.41 5.52
N ILE A 103 -5.37 -9.08 4.45
CA ILE A 103 -5.41 -10.55 4.38
C ILE A 103 -4.03 -11.18 4.13
N GLY A 104 -2.99 -10.37 3.99
CA GLY A 104 -1.62 -10.81 3.74
C GLY A 104 -1.32 -11.16 2.28
N ALA A 105 -2.19 -10.79 1.35
CA ALA A 105 -1.96 -10.92 -0.08
C ALA A 105 -1.07 -9.78 -0.60
N VAL A 106 -0.57 -9.93 -1.82
CA VAL A 106 0.35 -9.00 -2.47
C VAL A 106 -0.39 -8.17 -3.50
N VAL A 107 -0.29 -6.86 -3.41
CA VAL A 107 -0.89 -5.94 -4.37
C VAL A 107 0.05 -5.75 -5.57
N THR A 108 -0.49 -5.88 -6.78
CA THR A 108 0.15 -5.53 -8.04
C THR A 108 -0.62 -4.37 -8.68
N PRO A 109 -0.18 -3.11 -8.52
CA PRO A 109 -0.83 -1.98 -9.18
C PRO A 109 -0.66 -2.05 -10.70
N ILE A 110 -1.77 -1.90 -11.43
CA ILE A 110 -1.77 -1.80 -12.90
C ILE A 110 -2.40 -0.47 -13.29
N SER A 111 -1.75 0.23 -14.21
CA SER A 111 -2.27 1.50 -14.70
C SER A 111 -3.53 1.31 -15.55
N PRO A 112 -4.64 1.99 -15.23
CA PRO A 112 -5.89 1.87 -16.01
C PRO A 112 -5.82 2.50 -17.39
N VAL A 113 -4.73 3.20 -17.74
CA VAL A 113 -4.50 3.75 -19.09
C VAL A 113 -3.68 2.81 -19.98
N TYR A 114 -3.27 1.66 -19.47
CA TYR A 114 -2.54 0.67 -20.25
C TYR A 114 -3.44 -0.01 -21.28
N VAL A 115 -2.86 -0.33 -22.44
CA VAL A 115 -3.54 -1.14 -23.44
C VAL A 115 -3.48 -2.63 -23.08
N SER A 116 -4.33 -3.42 -23.73
CA SER A 116 -4.49 -4.87 -23.40
C SER A 116 -3.19 -5.66 -23.38
N SER A 117 -2.23 -5.34 -24.27
CA SER A 117 -0.92 -6.02 -24.32
C SER A 117 -0.05 -5.70 -23.10
N GLU A 118 -0.10 -4.46 -22.59
CA GLU A 118 0.64 -4.03 -21.41
C GLU A 118 0.05 -4.63 -20.14
N ILE A 119 -1.29 -4.65 -20.03
CA ILE A 119 -2.01 -5.29 -18.92
C ILE A 119 -1.67 -6.78 -18.89
N LYS A 120 -1.74 -7.48 -20.05
CA LYS A 120 -1.39 -8.88 -20.16
C LYS A 120 0.05 -9.12 -19.68
N HIS A 121 0.99 -8.33 -20.17
CA HIS A 121 2.39 -8.45 -19.76
C HIS A 121 2.57 -8.31 -18.25
N GLN A 122 1.95 -7.30 -17.65
CA GLN A 122 2.03 -7.09 -16.19
C GLN A 122 1.40 -8.23 -15.38
N LEU A 123 0.28 -8.78 -15.82
CA LEU A 123 -0.35 -9.92 -15.16
C LEU A 123 0.54 -11.17 -15.24
N GLU A 124 1.12 -11.46 -16.41
CA GLU A 124 2.02 -12.59 -16.62
C GLU A 124 3.32 -12.43 -15.82
N ASP A 125 3.95 -11.26 -15.85
CA ASP A 125 5.21 -10.97 -15.14
C ASP A 125 5.03 -11.00 -13.63
N SER A 126 3.96 -10.39 -13.12
CA SER A 126 3.67 -10.40 -11.68
C SER A 126 3.15 -11.75 -11.19
N GLY A 127 2.60 -12.58 -12.06
CA GLY A 127 1.90 -13.81 -11.71
C GLY A 127 0.63 -13.55 -10.88
N ALA A 128 -0.05 -12.43 -11.12
CA ALA A 128 -1.33 -12.14 -10.48
C ALA A 128 -2.44 -12.99 -11.09
N GLU A 129 -3.16 -13.74 -10.25
CA GLU A 129 -4.25 -14.64 -10.63
C GLU A 129 -5.63 -14.01 -10.40
N SER A 130 -5.68 -12.88 -9.74
CA SER A 130 -6.91 -12.14 -9.46
C SER A 130 -6.74 -10.67 -9.83
N ILE A 131 -7.82 -10.04 -10.29
CA ILE A 131 -7.86 -8.62 -10.68
C ILE A 131 -9.12 -7.95 -10.10
N ILE A 132 -8.94 -6.72 -9.61
CA ILE A 132 -9.99 -5.83 -9.11
C ILE A 132 -10.02 -4.58 -9.97
#